data_0871298cd14fa056674ddcd0bee0bde5
#
_entry.id   0871298cd14fa056674ddcd0bee0bde5
#
_cell.length_a   1.000
_cell.length_b   1.000
_cell.length_c   1.000
_cell.angle_alpha   90.00
_cell.angle_beta   90.00
_cell.angle_gamma   90.00
#
_symmetry.space_group_name_H-M   'P 1'
#
loop_
_entity.id
_entity.type
_entity.pdbx_description
1 polymer ?
#
loop_
_entity_poly.entity_id
_entity_poly.type
_entity_poly.pdbx_seq_one_letter_code
_entity_poly.pdbx_strand_id
1 'polypeptide(L)'
;MIKLVSFGHLHGPAPRADRIEDVRTRLRDPARMSQHLLDSDGFDPAVQAIVTSTPGAEALLVNLGAYCLGAGDDELTVAIGCAGGRHRAPALVELLAKRLTSVGVEVDVDHRDVHLPRVLS
;
A
#
# COMPACT_ATOMS: atom_id res chain seq x y z
N MET A 1 -5.60 5.55 -16.99
CA MET A 1 -6.13 5.13 -15.66
C MET A 1 -5.06 4.38 -14.89
N ILE A 2 -4.79 4.82 -13.69
CA ILE A 2 -3.87 4.14 -12.78
C ILE A 2 -4.69 3.24 -11.85
N LYS A 3 -4.33 1.97 -11.76
CA LYS A 3 -4.92 1.04 -10.79
C LYS A 3 -3.89 0.72 -9.72
N LEU A 4 -4.26 0.94 -8.46
CA LEU A 4 -3.44 0.61 -7.30
C LEU A 4 -4.08 -0.54 -6.56
N VAL A 5 -3.29 -1.58 -6.26
CA VAL A 5 -3.76 -2.78 -5.57
C VAL A 5 -2.93 -2.97 -4.31
N SER A 6 -3.58 -3.17 -3.16
CA SER A 6 -2.90 -3.67 -1.98
C SER A 6 -3.22 -5.14 -1.78
N PHE A 7 -2.27 -5.90 -1.26
CA PHE A 7 -2.46 -7.33 -1.02
C PHE A 7 -1.56 -7.83 0.10
N GLY A 8 -1.86 -9.04 0.58
CA GLY A 8 -1.05 -9.73 1.57
C GLY A 8 -0.46 -11.01 0.99
N HIS A 9 0.86 -11.13 1.05
CA HIS A 9 1.56 -12.31 0.51
C HIS A 9 1.10 -13.60 1.17
N LEU A 10 0.63 -13.55 2.43
CA LEU A 10 0.16 -14.73 3.15
C LEU A 10 -1.25 -15.16 2.77
N HIS A 11 -1.99 -14.36 2.00
CA HIS A 11 -3.34 -14.68 1.54
C HIS A 11 -3.39 -15.20 0.11
N GLY A 12 -2.27 -15.19 -0.60
CA GLY A 12 -2.24 -15.69 -1.97
C GLY A 12 -1.11 -15.04 -2.77
N PRO A 13 -0.94 -15.47 -4.02
CA PRO A 13 0.11 -14.94 -4.87
C PRO A 13 -0.14 -13.46 -5.20
N ALA A 14 0.92 -12.76 -5.57
CA ALA A 14 0.82 -11.38 -6.00
C ALA A 14 -0.10 -11.27 -7.22
N PRO A 15 -0.93 -10.22 -7.29
CA PRO A 15 -1.76 -9.98 -8.47
C PRO A 15 -0.90 -9.62 -9.67
N ARG A 16 -1.46 -9.75 -10.87
CA ARG A 16 -0.79 -9.26 -12.09
C ARG A 16 -0.73 -7.74 -12.04
N ALA A 17 0.45 -7.20 -12.24
CA ALA A 17 0.68 -5.77 -12.21
C ALA A 17 1.92 -5.43 -13.05
N ASP A 18 2.00 -4.18 -13.49
CA ASP A 18 3.18 -3.68 -14.19
C ASP A 18 4.35 -3.51 -13.21
N ARG A 19 4.04 -3.18 -11.97
CA ARG A 19 5.03 -3.08 -10.91
C ARG A 19 4.46 -3.67 -9.63
N ILE A 20 5.27 -4.49 -8.94
CA ILE A 20 4.93 -5.11 -7.67
C ILE A 20 5.99 -4.68 -6.65
N GLU A 21 5.55 -4.05 -5.56
CA GLU A 21 6.41 -3.69 -4.43
C GLU A 21 6.14 -4.59 -3.25
N ASP A 22 7.18 -5.28 -2.78
CA ASP A 22 7.12 -6.11 -1.59
C ASP A 22 7.72 -5.32 -0.42
N VAL A 23 6.88 -4.94 0.53
CA VAL A 23 7.32 -4.14 1.68
C VAL A 23 7.41 -4.94 2.98
N ARG A 24 7.37 -6.27 2.89
CA ARG A 24 7.39 -7.13 4.09
C ARG A 24 8.58 -6.91 5.00
N THR A 25 9.76 -6.70 4.40
CA THR A 25 11.00 -6.56 5.15
C THR A 25 11.55 -5.14 5.18
N ARG A 26 11.02 -4.26 4.35
CA ARG A 26 11.53 -2.89 4.19
C ARG A 26 10.96 -1.92 5.18
N LEU A 27 9.69 -2.08 5.52
CA LEU A 27 8.99 -1.12 6.36
C LEU A 27 8.55 -1.78 7.66
N ARG A 28 8.52 -0.97 8.73
CA ARG A 28 8.07 -1.43 10.04
C ARG A 28 6.61 -1.86 9.96
N ASP A 29 6.31 -3.00 10.58
CA ASP A 29 4.92 -3.46 10.70
C ASP A 29 4.23 -2.68 11.82
N PRO A 30 3.21 -1.86 11.53
CA PRO A 30 2.50 -1.09 12.55
C PRO A 30 1.91 -1.95 13.65
N ALA A 31 1.45 -3.16 13.32
CA ALA A 31 0.84 -4.06 14.30
C ALA A 31 1.80 -4.49 15.40
N ARG A 32 3.11 -4.42 15.19
CA ARG A 32 4.12 -4.74 16.20
C ARG A 32 4.38 -3.59 17.16
N MET A 33 3.93 -2.38 16.79
CA MET A 33 4.19 -1.17 17.57
C MET A 33 3.19 -0.97 18.69
N SER A 34 1.96 -1.44 18.53
CA SER A 34 0.87 -1.21 19.47
C SER A 34 -0.19 -2.29 19.33
N GLN A 35 -0.58 -2.86 20.46
CA GLN A 35 -1.69 -3.82 20.51
C GLN A 35 -2.97 -3.22 19.93
N HIS A 36 -3.20 -1.93 20.19
CA HIS A 36 -4.37 -1.21 19.69
C HIS A 36 -4.47 -1.23 18.16
N LEU A 37 -3.34 -1.20 17.47
CA LEU A 37 -3.32 -1.16 16.01
C LEU A 37 -3.52 -2.53 15.36
N LEU A 38 -3.46 -3.62 16.13
CA LEU A 38 -3.68 -4.97 15.59
C LEU A 38 -5.07 -5.12 14.98
N ASP A 39 -6.08 -4.47 15.58
CA ASP A 39 -7.46 -4.55 15.11
C ASP A 39 -7.81 -3.46 14.10
N SER A 40 -6.88 -2.55 13.84
CA SER A 40 -7.04 -1.50 12.85
C SER A 40 -6.50 -1.93 11.49
N ASP A 41 -6.52 -1.01 10.52
CA ASP A 41 -6.05 -1.27 9.17
C ASP A 41 -5.42 -0.02 8.54
N GLY A 42 -5.05 -0.12 7.26
CA GLY A 42 -4.39 0.96 6.54
C GLY A 42 -5.27 2.17 6.23
N PHE A 43 -6.56 2.11 6.49
CA PHE A 43 -7.43 3.29 6.39
C PHE A 43 -7.32 4.20 7.62
N ASP A 44 -6.82 3.66 8.73
CA ASP A 44 -6.68 4.41 9.98
C ASP A 44 -5.54 5.42 9.87
N PRO A 45 -5.81 6.73 10.12
CA PRO A 45 -4.75 7.75 10.09
C PRO A 45 -3.60 7.46 11.02
N ALA A 46 -3.83 6.80 12.18
CA ALA A 46 -2.77 6.43 13.10
C ALA A 46 -1.83 5.39 12.48
N VAL A 47 -2.37 4.41 11.75
CA VAL A 47 -1.57 3.43 11.02
C VAL A 47 -0.79 4.11 9.90
N GLN A 48 -1.44 4.99 9.15
CA GLN A 48 -0.79 5.73 8.07
C GLN A 48 0.37 6.58 8.59
N ALA A 49 0.20 7.24 9.74
CA ALA A 49 1.25 8.06 10.35
C ALA A 49 2.47 7.22 10.73
N ILE A 50 2.26 6.03 11.29
CA ILE A 50 3.36 5.12 11.63
C ILE A 50 4.08 4.66 10.37
N VAL A 51 3.33 4.28 9.33
CA VAL A 51 3.92 3.83 8.07
C VAL A 51 4.77 4.93 7.43
N THR A 52 4.25 6.17 7.38
CA THR A 52 5.00 7.30 6.79
C THR A 52 6.21 7.70 7.60
N SER A 53 6.20 7.49 8.92
CA SER A 53 7.35 7.78 9.78
C SER A 53 8.47 6.73 9.66
N THR A 54 8.19 5.61 9.00
CA THR A 54 9.19 4.56 8.81
C THR A 54 10.24 5.00 7.80
N PRO A 55 11.54 4.86 8.10
CA PRO A 55 12.60 5.22 7.16
C PRO A 55 12.39 4.53 5.80
N GLY A 56 12.47 5.31 4.73
CA GLY A 56 12.29 4.84 3.37
C GLY A 56 10.86 4.90 2.83
N ALA A 57 9.85 5.07 3.69
CA ALA A 57 8.46 5.11 3.25
C ALA A 57 8.18 6.31 2.34
N GLU A 58 8.63 7.50 2.74
CA GLU A 58 8.44 8.71 1.93
C GLU A 58 9.16 8.61 0.59
N ALA A 59 10.39 8.12 0.58
CA ALA A 59 11.15 7.92 -0.66
C ALA A 59 10.44 6.94 -1.60
N LEU A 60 9.85 5.87 -1.04
CA LEU A 60 9.08 4.91 -1.82
C LEU A 60 7.84 5.56 -2.44
N LEU A 61 7.09 6.34 -1.66
CA LEU A 61 5.90 7.03 -2.16
C LEU A 61 6.24 8.02 -3.27
N VAL A 62 7.33 8.78 -3.12
CA VAL A 62 7.81 9.68 -4.17
C VAL A 62 8.18 8.91 -5.43
N ASN A 63 8.90 7.81 -5.29
CA ASN A 63 9.32 6.97 -6.42
C ASN A 63 8.12 6.36 -7.15
N LEU A 64 7.16 5.81 -6.40
CA LEU A 64 5.95 5.22 -6.99
C LEU A 64 5.08 6.29 -7.66
N GLY A 65 4.99 7.47 -7.06
CA GLY A 65 4.26 8.60 -7.67
C GLY A 65 4.86 9.00 -9.01
N ALA A 66 6.18 9.12 -9.07
CA ALA A 66 6.88 9.44 -10.32
C ALA A 66 6.68 8.33 -11.37
N TYR A 67 6.74 7.07 -10.95
CA TYR A 67 6.49 5.93 -11.85
C TYR A 67 5.09 6.01 -12.45
N CYS A 68 4.07 6.27 -11.63
CA CYS A 68 2.70 6.39 -12.10
C CYS A 68 2.51 7.59 -13.05
N LEU A 69 3.10 8.73 -12.71
CA LEU A 69 3.01 9.93 -13.56
C LEU A 69 3.67 9.71 -14.92
N GLY A 70 4.71 8.90 -14.97
CA GLY A 70 5.40 8.57 -16.21
C GLY A 70 4.56 7.77 -17.21
N ALA A 71 3.48 7.15 -16.75
CA ALA A 71 2.59 6.38 -17.63
C ALA A 71 1.73 7.30 -18.53
N GLY A 72 1.56 8.58 -18.18
CA GLY A 72 0.70 9.47 -18.94
C GLY A 72 -0.74 8.97 -18.96
N ASP A 73 -1.30 8.80 -20.17
CA ASP A 73 -2.66 8.29 -20.35
C ASP A 73 -2.73 6.77 -20.48
N ASP A 74 -1.61 6.06 -20.40
CA ASP A 74 -1.58 4.61 -20.51
C ASP A 74 -2.20 3.95 -19.28
N GLU A 75 -2.75 2.75 -19.48
CA GLU A 75 -3.20 1.91 -18.39
C GLU A 75 -1.98 1.40 -17.62
N LEU A 76 -1.98 1.55 -16.30
CA LEU A 76 -0.90 1.10 -15.44
C LEU A 76 -1.45 0.51 -14.16
N THR A 77 -0.94 -0.64 -13.76
CA THR A 77 -1.29 -1.27 -12.49
C THR A 77 -0.06 -1.40 -11.62
N VAL A 78 -0.15 -0.89 -10.38
CA VAL A 78 0.88 -1.01 -9.36
C VAL A 78 0.29 -1.76 -8.18
N ALA A 79 0.97 -2.81 -7.72
CA ALA A 79 0.57 -3.60 -6.57
C ALA A 79 1.59 -3.46 -5.46
N ILE A 80 1.11 -3.25 -4.24
CA ILE A 80 1.93 -3.15 -3.04
C ILE A 80 1.51 -4.27 -2.10
N GLY A 81 2.46 -5.11 -1.70
CA GLY A 81 2.20 -6.25 -0.83
C GLY A 81 2.96 -6.18 0.49
N CYS A 82 2.28 -6.44 1.58
CA CYS A 82 2.87 -6.71 2.88
C CYS A 82 2.52 -8.14 3.30
N ALA A 83 2.82 -8.53 4.54
CA ALA A 83 2.56 -9.92 4.95
C ALA A 83 1.06 -10.24 4.93
N GLY A 84 0.26 -9.47 5.68
CA GLY A 84 -1.17 -9.74 5.84
C GLY A 84 -2.10 -8.94 4.94
N GLY A 85 -1.62 -7.88 4.29
CA GLY A 85 -2.44 -7.03 3.44
C GLY A 85 -3.40 -6.12 4.19
N ARG A 86 -3.20 -5.93 5.50
CA ARG A 86 -4.13 -5.19 6.37
C ARG A 86 -3.63 -3.79 6.75
N HIS A 87 -2.34 -3.61 6.97
CA HIS A 87 -1.77 -2.36 7.51
C HIS A 87 -0.89 -1.62 6.53
N ARG A 88 0.34 -2.12 6.30
CA ARG A 88 1.34 -1.40 5.49
C ARG A 88 0.92 -1.18 4.05
N ALA A 89 0.50 -2.24 3.37
CA ALA A 89 0.14 -2.15 1.96
C ALA A 89 -1.09 -1.26 1.73
N PRO A 90 -2.22 -1.44 2.45
CA PRO A 90 -3.34 -0.54 2.28
C PRO A 90 -3.02 0.92 2.63
N ALA A 91 -2.21 1.15 3.68
CA ALA A 91 -1.81 2.51 4.05
C ALA A 91 -1.04 3.19 2.92
N LEU A 92 -0.07 2.49 2.34
CA LEU A 92 0.73 3.03 1.23
C LEU A 92 -0.12 3.30 -0.01
N VAL A 93 -1.03 2.38 -0.34
CA VAL A 93 -1.93 2.56 -1.47
C VAL A 93 -2.85 3.78 -1.27
N GLU A 94 -3.43 3.93 -0.06
CA GLU A 94 -4.27 5.09 0.24
C GLU A 94 -3.50 6.40 0.14
N LEU A 95 -2.29 6.45 0.67
CA LEU A 95 -1.44 7.64 0.61
C LEU A 95 -1.01 7.96 -0.82
N LEU A 96 -0.65 6.95 -1.60
CA LEU A 96 -0.27 7.13 -3.00
C LEU A 96 -1.46 7.61 -3.83
N ALA A 97 -2.63 7.00 -3.65
CA ALA A 97 -3.85 7.41 -4.34
C ALA A 97 -4.19 8.87 -4.05
N LYS A 98 -4.09 9.27 -2.79
CA LYS A 98 -4.36 10.65 -2.39
C LYS A 98 -3.41 11.64 -3.06
N ARG A 99 -2.12 11.29 -3.13
CA ARG A 99 -1.12 12.14 -3.81
C ARG A 99 -1.41 12.28 -5.30
N LEU A 100 -1.72 11.17 -5.96
CA LEU A 100 -2.02 11.17 -7.39
C LEU A 100 -3.30 11.95 -7.71
N THR A 101 -4.36 11.73 -6.95
CA THR A 101 -5.61 12.46 -7.16
C THR A 101 -5.44 13.95 -6.91
N SER A 102 -4.57 14.33 -5.99
CA SER A 102 -4.31 15.76 -5.69
C SER A 102 -3.67 16.51 -6.86
N VAL A 103 -3.04 15.80 -7.79
CA VAL A 103 -2.46 16.38 -9.00
C VAL A 103 -3.27 16.05 -10.26
N GLY A 104 -4.52 15.64 -10.09
CA GLY A 104 -5.46 15.45 -11.19
C GLY A 104 -5.38 14.08 -11.88
N VAL A 105 -4.67 13.12 -11.31
CA VAL A 105 -4.58 11.77 -11.89
C VAL A 105 -5.79 10.93 -11.45
N GLU A 106 -6.41 10.26 -12.41
CA GLU A 106 -7.52 9.36 -12.14
C GLU A 106 -6.97 8.01 -11.66
N VAL A 107 -7.45 7.57 -10.48
CA VAL A 107 -6.95 6.39 -9.80
C VAL A 107 -8.10 5.47 -9.40
N ASP A 108 -7.95 4.18 -9.67
CA ASP A 108 -8.81 3.12 -9.15
C ASP A 108 -8.03 2.35 -8.09
N VAL A 109 -8.66 2.07 -6.95
CA VAL A 109 -8.02 1.40 -5.81
C VAL A 109 -8.74 0.09 -5.51
N ASP A 110 -7.96 -0.98 -5.36
CA ASP A 110 -8.44 -2.30 -4.97
C ASP A 110 -7.60 -2.81 -3.79
N HIS A 111 -8.23 -2.95 -2.62
CA HIS A 111 -7.60 -3.56 -1.45
C HIS A 111 -8.04 -5.01 -1.37
N ARG A 112 -7.27 -5.91 -2.00
CA ARG A 112 -7.65 -7.32 -2.16
C ARG A 112 -7.87 -8.03 -0.82
N ASP A 113 -7.02 -7.77 0.17
CA ASP A 113 -6.96 -8.58 1.39
C ASP A 113 -7.20 -7.81 2.69
N VAL A 114 -7.55 -6.53 2.63
CA VAL A 114 -7.63 -5.65 3.82
C VAL A 114 -8.64 -6.14 4.85
N HIS A 115 -9.72 -6.79 4.43
CA HIS A 115 -10.78 -7.27 5.30
C HIS A 115 -10.66 -8.75 5.66
N LEU A 116 -9.61 -9.43 5.17
CA LEU A 116 -9.40 -10.84 5.50
C LEU A 116 -8.86 -10.97 6.93
N PRO A 117 -9.08 -12.12 7.58
CA PRO A 117 -8.55 -12.34 8.93
C PRO A 117 -7.04 -12.21 8.97
N ARG A 118 -6.51 -11.72 10.10
CA ARG A 118 -5.06 -11.65 10.29
C ARG A 118 -4.47 -13.05 10.20
N VAL A 119 -3.33 -13.14 9.52
CA VAL A 119 -2.55 -14.38 9.47
C VAL A 119 -1.48 -14.29 10.54
N LEU A 120 -1.52 -15.23 11.46
CA LEU A 120 -0.50 -15.37 12.50
C LEU A 120 0.66 -16.19 11.94
N SER A 121 1.81 -15.59 11.90
CA SER A 121 3.03 -16.26 11.43
C SER A 121 3.91 -16.65 12.59
#